data_323c946a055cf05086412474ef30587a
#
_entry.id   323c946a055cf05086412474ef30587a
#
_cell.length_a   1.000
_cell.length_b   1.000
_cell.length_c   1.000
_cell.angle_alpha   90.00
_cell.angle_beta   90.00
_cell.angle_gamma   90.00
#
_symmetry.space_group_name_H-M   'P 1'
#
loop_
_entity.id
_entity.type
_entity.pdbx_description
1 polymer ?
#
loop_
_entity_poly.entity_id
_entity_poly.type
_entity_poly.pdbx_seq_one_letter_code
_entity_poly.pdbx_strand_id
1 'polypeptide(L)'
;MKKIFPIIAFAFLLLSFFCPIIHFLILFPEANPNCVRVGIFYYVWYNGTWENYIVDKPILGYYNSCEPNIINQHFKWFTELKLDFVLISWWGIDNKTDKVTKEVFRIVDENGNFSIKLAILVEPFNETDNGYNFTQIYSYIYENFVEPYPYLYYKLNGKPLVCFFNDEYLTDHYNGEIPKDDRFTVKIVGTRKYVNWVHPCYNSFFWENEIPRERVYTIAPRYDDTRIPNRTGYVIDPDYSQGYYQKEWKKALNYAENSSLDIILINSWNEFAERTQIEPCRDATSIFSDSYHIFNLTKNYISELKNGVKEPSNGYDDPLIFIVIALLILTVIFKIIYDLAKR
;
A
#
# COMPACT_ATOMS: atom_id res chain seq x y z
N MET A 1 -8.49 46.85 35.26
CA MET A 1 -7.38 46.06 34.76
C MET A 1 -7.20 44.67 35.38
N LYS A 2 -7.48 44.45 36.69
CA LYS A 2 -7.29 43.14 37.37
C LYS A 2 -8.21 41.98 36.90
N LYS A 3 -9.36 42.26 36.22
CA LYS A 3 -10.30 41.23 35.73
C LYS A 3 -10.06 40.79 34.28
N ILE A 4 -9.24 41.49 33.50
CA ILE A 4 -9.01 41.20 32.09
C ILE A 4 -7.89 40.14 31.91
N PHE A 5 -6.92 40.12 32.81
CA PHE A 5 -5.78 39.20 32.75
C PHE A 5 -6.15 37.70 32.75
N PRO A 6 -7.07 37.20 33.62
CA PRO A 6 -7.46 35.81 33.60
C PRO A 6 -8.26 35.43 32.33
N ILE A 7 -8.98 36.36 31.71
CA ILE A 7 -9.76 36.14 30.49
C ILE A 7 -8.81 35.99 29.29
N ILE A 8 -7.79 36.83 29.22
CA ILE A 8 -6.76 36.73 28.18
C ILE A 8 -5.95 35.43 28.33
N ALA A 9 -5.58 35.07 29.56
CA ALA A 9 -4.88 33.81 29.85
C ALA A 9 -5.72 32.60 29.48
N PHE A 10 -7.02 32.59 29.71
CA PHE A 10 -7.94 31.53 29.34
C PHE A 10 -8.13 31.42 27.82
N ALA A 11 -8.21 32.55 27.11
CA ALA A 11 -8.27 32.60 25.64
C ALA A 11 -6.97 32.04 25.01
N PHE A 12 -5.79 32.37 25.56
CA PHE A 12 -4.51 31.82 25.15
C PHE A 12 -4.43 30.31 25.43
N LEU A 13 -4.95 29.83 26.54
CA LEU A 13 -5.00 28.41 26.88
C LEU A 13 -5.89 27.65 25.90
N LEU A 14 -7.07 28.18 25.56
CA LEU A 14 -7.95 27.59 24.54
C LEU A 14 -7.25 27.55 23.16
N LEU A 15 -6.60 28.61 22.73
CA LEU A 15 -5.88 28.66 21.46
C LEU A 15 -4.72 27.65 21.44
N SER A 16 -4.04 27.44 22.55
CA SER A 16 -2.94 26.44 22.63
C SER A 16 -3.45 24.98 22.60
N PHE A 17 -4.70 24.73 23.03
CA PHE A 17 -5.33 23.41 22.93
C PHE A 17 -5.94 23.16 21.54
N PHE A 18 -6.53 24.17 20.91
CA PHE A 18 -7.16 24.00 19.60
C PHE A 18 -6.19 24.10 18.44
N CYS A 19 -5.07 24.81 18.57
CA CYS A 19 -4.07 24.94 17.52
C CYS A 19 -3.44 23.58 17.10
N PRO A 20 -3.05 22.67 18.01
CA PRO A 20 -2.59 21.34 17.65
C PRO A 20 -3.67 20.47 17.02
N ILE A 21 -4.94 20.59 17.47
CA ILE A 21 -6.05 19.83 16.92
C ILE A 21 -6.37 20.30 15.49
N ILE A 22 -6.39 21.61 15.28
CA ILE A 22 -6.58 22.19 13.94
C ILE A 22 -5.40 21.85 13.04
N HIS A 23 -4.18 21.91 13.56
CA HIS A 23 -2.97 21.51 12.82
C HIS A 23 -3.00 20.01 12.47
N PHE A 24 -3.47 19.16 13.39
CA PHE A 24 -3.66 17.73 13.16
C PHE A 24 -4.72 17.44 12.10
N LEU A 25 -5.87 18.13 12.13
CA LEU A 25 -6.95 18.00 11.14
C LEU A 25 -6.57 18.52 9.75
N ILE A 26 -5.70 19.54 9.69
CA ILE A 26 -5.22 20.11 8.41
C ILE A 26 -4.10 19.24 7.81
N LEU A 27 -3.23 18.65 8.64
CA LEU A 27 -2.09 17.85 8.17
C LEU A 27 -2.44 16.39 7.85
N PHE A 28 -3.58 15.90 8.37
CA PHE A 28 -4.01 14.52 8.15
C PHE A 28 -5.50 14.52 7.75
N PRO A 29 -5.83 14.98 6.53
CA PRO A 29 -7.17 14.76 6.02
C PRO A 29 -7.41 13.24 6.02
N GLU A 30 -8.51 12.78 6.61
CA GLU A 30 -8.96 11.41 6.42
C GLU A 30 -9.04 11.16 4.91
N ALA A 31 -8.42 10.07 4.45
CA ALA A 31 -8.44 9.72 3.04
C ALA A 31 -9.88 9.72 2.54
N ASN A 32 -10.13 10.48 1.48
CA ASN A 32 -11.45 10.57 0.84
C ASN A 32 -12.01 9.14 0.64
N PRO A 33 -13.15 8.78 1.24
CA PRO A 33 -13.69 7.42 1.18
C PRO A 33 -14.04 6.97 -0.25
N ASN A 34 -14.04 7.88 -1.21
CA ASN A 34 -14.36 7.61 -2.62
C ASN A 34 -13.12 7.54 -3.52
N CYS A 35 -11.90 7.64 -2.99
CA CYS A 35 -10.68 7.55 -3.79
C CYS A 35 -10.15 6.12 -3.82
N VAL A 36 -10.09 5.52 -5.01
CA VAL A 36 -9.46 4.19 -5.20
C VAL A 36 -7.98 4.26 -4.84
N ARG A 37 -7.54 3.40 -3.93
CA ARG A 37 -6.15 3.31 -3.49
C ARG A 37 -5.37 2.35 -4.36
N VAL A 38 -4.08 2.63 -4.53
CA VAL A 38 -3.19 1.77 -5.31
C VAL A 38 -2.10 1.22 -4.38
N GLY A 39 -2.08 -0.10 -4.25
CA GLY A 39 -1.04 -0.83 -3.53
C GLY A 39 -0.19 -1.67 -4.47
N ILE A 40 0.97 -2.12 -3.98
CA ILE A 40 1.89 -2.97 -4.75
C ILE A 40 2.54 -4.03 -3.86
N PHE A 41 2.75 -5.23 -4.42
CA PHE A 41 3.54 -6.25 -3.77
C PHE A 41 5.03 -5.94 -3.93
N TYR A 42 5.78 -5.98 -2.82
CA TYR A 42 7.20 -5.62 -2.76
C TYR A 42 8.02 -6.73 -2.11
N TYR A 43 8.93 -7.30 -2.88
CA TYR A 43 9.78 -8.42 -2.48
C TYR A 43 11.15 -7.94 -2.01
N VAL A 44 11.50 -8.29 -0.77
CA VAL A 44 12.71 -7.79 -0.08
C VAL A 44 13.75 -8.90 0.16
N TRP A 45 13.74 -9.93 -0.65
CA TRP A 45 14.58 -11.12 -0.47
C TRP A 45 15.92 -11.13 -1.23
N TYR A 46 16.16 -10.15 -2.10
CA TYR A 46 17.38 -10.09 -2.90
C TYR A 46 18.59 -9.75 -2.03
N ASN A 47 19.72 -10.46 -2.26
CA ASN A 47 20.92 -10.38 -1.41
C ASN A 47 22.20 -9.98 -2.17
N GLY A 48 22.04 -9.45 -3.40
CA GLY A 48 23.16 -9.16 -4.28
C GLY A 48 23.63 -10.36 -5.12
N THR A 49 23.22 -11.59 -4.73
CA THR A 49 23.40 -12.80 -5.57
C THR A 49 22.02 -13.19 -6.10
N TRP A 50 21.85 -13.04 -7.40
CA TRP A 50 20.59 -13.30 -8.07
C TRP A 50 20.65 -14.64 -8.80
N GLU A 51 19.52 -15.31 -8.88
CA GLU A 51 19.41 -16.61 -9.52
C GLU A 51 19.66 -16.54 -11.03
N ASN A 52 20.35 -17.52 -11.58
CA ASN A 52 20.73 -17.54 -13.00
C ASN A 52 19.55 -17.59 -13.98
N TYR A 53 18.38 -18.01 -13.52
CA TYR A 53 17.18 -18.05 -14.35
C TYR A 53 16.48 -16.68 -14.43
N ILE A 54 16.88 -15.69 -13.64
CA ILE A 54 16.41 -14.31 -13.75
C ILE A 54 17.13 -13.63 -14.91
N VAL A 55 16.36 -13.32 -15.95
CA VAL A 55 16.90 -12.82 -17.22
C VAL A 55 16.78 -11.32 -17.40
N ASP A 56 15.78 -10.73 -16.76
CA ASP A 56 15.59 -9.28 -16.76
C ASP A 56 16.50 -8.64 -15.72
N LYS A 57 17.20 -7.59 -16.10
CA LYS A 57 18.17 -6.95 -15.23
C LYS A 57 17.66 -5.59 -14.75
N PRO A 58 17.46 -5.39 -13.42
CA PRO A 58 17.13 -4.08 -12.89
C PRO A 58 18.12 -3.02 -13.36
N ILE A 59 17.66 -1.79 -13.59
CA ILE A 59 18.60 -0.70 -13.95
C ILE A 59 19.54 -0.35 -12.79
N LEU A 60 19.14 -0.66 -11.54
CA LEU A 60 19.98 -0.56 -10.35
C LEU A 60 21.05 -1.66 -10.25
N GLY A 61 21.07 -2.60 -11.19
CA GLY A 61 21.90 -3.80 -11.12
C GLY A 61 21.29 -4.87 -10.22
N TYR A 62 22.02 -5.95 -10.00
CA TYR A 62 21.63 -7.03 -9.09
C TYR A 62 21.92 -6.60 -7.64
N TYR A 63 21.00 -5.87 -7.07
CA TYR A 63 21.14 -5.22 -5.77
C TYR A 63 20.90 -6.17 -4.59
N ASN A 64 21.28 -5.72 -3.41
CA ASN A 64 20.83 -6.26 -2.13
C ASN A 64 19.68 -5.39 -1.59
N SER A 65 18.52 -6.02 -1.31
CA SER A 65 17.33 -5.33 -0.82
C SER A 65 17.54 -4.56 0.49
N CYS A 66 18.59 -4.88 1.25
CA CYS A 66 18.93 -4.21 2.50
C CYS A 66 19.72 -2.90 2.30
N GLU A 67 20.15 -2.58 1.08
CA GLU A 67 20.96 -1.39 0.83
C GLU A 67 20.11 -0.10 0.93
N PRO A 68 20.51 0.88 1.77
CA PRO A 68 19.73 2.10 1.96
C PRO A 68 19.49 2.91 0.69
N ASN A 69 20.46 2.93 -0.24
CA ASN A 69 20.31 3.60 -1.53
C ASN A 69 19.25 2.91 -2.41
N ILE A 70 19.15 1.59 -2.37
CA ILE A 70 18.12 0.81 -3.10
C ILE A 70 16.75 1.10 -2.52
N ILE A 71 16.59 0.98 -1.19
CA ILE A 71 15.33 1.29 -0.51
C ILE A 71 14.89 2.73 -0.84
N ASN A 72 15.77 3.71 -0.66
CA ASN A 72 15.45 5.11 -0.97
C ASN A 72 15.06 5.31 -2.42
N GLN A 73 15.73 4.63 -3.39
CA GLN A 73 15.39 4.75 -4.80
C GLN A 73 14.03 4.12 -5.12
N HIS A 74 13.72 2.95 -4.55
CA HIS A 74 12.41 2.32 -4.70
C HIS A 74 11.30 3.24 -4.16
N PHE A 75 11.47 3.82 -2.97
CA PHE A 75 10.46 4.71 -2.39
C PHE A 75 10.32 6.04 -3.12
N LYS A 76 11.36 6.56 -3.76
CA LYS A 76 11.25 7.69 -4.72
C LYS A 76 10.37 7.30 -5.90
N TRP A 77 10.56 6.13 -6.49
CA TRP A 77 9.73 5.63 -7.59
C TRP A 77 8.29 5.34 -7.15
N PHE A 78 8.07 4.78 -5.97
CA PHE A 78 6.73 4.59 -5.42
C PHE A 78 5.99 5.93 -5.24
N THR A 79 6.70 6.96 -4.78
CA THR A 79 6.16 8.32 -4.67
C THR A 79 5.85 8.90 -6.06
N GLU A 80 6.72 8.69 -7.03
CA GLU A 80 6.52 9.12 -8.41
C GLU A 80 5.31 8.44 -9.07
N LEU A 81 5.08 7.17 -8.78
CA LEU A 81 3.89 6.40 -9.16
C LEU A 81 2.63 6.84 -8.40
N LYS A 82 2.74 7.63 -7.33
CA LYS A 82 1.62 7.98 -6.43
C LYS A 82 0.94 6.75 -5.81
N LEU A 83 1.73 5.75 -5.43
CA LEU A 83 1.23 4.60 -4.68
C LEU A 83 0.76 5.02 -3.28
N ASP A 84 -0.30 4.41 -2.79
CA ASP A 84 -0.82 4.67 -1.45
C ASP A 84 -0.16 3.77 -0.40
N PHE A 85 0.16 2.51 -0.77
CA PHE A 85 0.82 1.58 0.15
C PHE A 85 1.61 0.48 -0.58
N VAL A 86 2.51 -0.16 0.15
CA VAL A 86 3.20 -1.38 -0.27
C VAL A 86 2.90 -2.53 0.67
N LEU A 87 2.73 -3.72 0.10
CA LEU A 87 2.65 -5.00 0.81
C LEU A 87 4.02 -5.66 0.75
N ILE A 88 4.74 -5.66 1.88
CA ILE A 88 6.10 -6.21 1.97
C ILE A 88 6.03 -7.71 2.21
N SER A 89 6.61 -8.50 1.29
CA SER A 89 6.79 -9.94 1.42
C SER A 89 7.70 -10.27 2.60
N TRP A 90 7.13 -10.93 3.64
CA TRP A 90 7.80 -11.25 4.90
C TRP A 90 7.73 -12.73 5.21
N TRP A 91 8.90 -13.37 5.33
CA TRP A 91 9.06 -14.81 5.50
C TRP A 91 9.33 -15.24 6.95
N GLY A 92 8.74 -14.53 7.89
CA GLY A 92 8.75 -14.94 9.29
C GLY A 92 9.82 -14.29 10.15
N ILE A 93 9.69 -14.55 11.45
CA ILE A 93 10.52 -14.00 12.52
C ILE A 93 11.97 -14.44 12.34
N ASP A 94 12.90 -13.51 12.53
CA ASP A 94 14.36 -13.71 12.40
C ASP A 94 14.85 -14.19 11.02
N ASN A 95 13.95 -14.27 10.04
CA ASN A 95 14.31 -14.52 8.66
C ASN A 95 15.09 -13.32 8.09
N LYS A 96 15.77 -13.53 6.97
CA LYS A 96 16.46 -12.48 6.25
C LYS A 96 15.52 -11.35 5.85
N THR A 97 14.31 -11.68 5.37
CA THR A 97 13.30 -10.69 4.99
C THR A 97 12.80 -9.88 6.19
N ASP A 98 12.79 -10.45 7.40
CA ASP A 98 12.47 -9.72 8.64
C ASP A 98 13.46 -8.58 8.89
N LYS A 99 14.75 -8.87 8.77
CA LYS A 99 15.80 -7.85 8.93
C LYS A 99 15.70 -6.75 7.90
N VAL A 100 15.44 -7.12 6.64
CA VAL A 100 15.28 -6.13 5.57
C VAL A 100 14.00 -5.32 5.75
N THR A 101 12.90 -5.95 6.18
CA THR A 101 11.63 -5.25 6.46
C THR A 101 11.81 -4.22 7.57
N LYS A 102 12.50 -4.56 8.67
CA LYS A 102 12.84 -3.60 9.72
C LYS A 102 13.64 -2.41 9.20
N GLU A 103 14.61 -2.67 8.32
CA GLU A 103 15.42 -1.62 7.70
C GLU A 103 14.59 -0.73 6.77
N VAL A 104 13.64 -1.31 6.00
CA VAL A 104 12.70 -0.54 5.18
C VAL A 104 11.87 0.40 6.05
N PHE A 105 11.26 -0.12 7.14
CA PHE A 105 10.47 0.72 8.04
C PHE A 105 11.30 1.86 8.63
N ARG A 106 12.50 1.56 9.13
CA ARG A 106 13.41 2.55 9.70
C ARG A 106 13.79 3.64 8.71
N ILE A 107 14.23 3.27 7.50
CA ILE A 107 14.67 4.24 6.48
C ILE A 107 13.52 5.13 6.00
N VAL A 108 12.33 4.55 5.82
CA VAL A 108 11.16 5.30 5.35
C VAL A 108 10.67 6.28 6.41
N ASP A 109 10.67 5.87 7.69
CA ASP A 109 10.32 6.73 8.82
C ASP A 109 11.33 7.87 8.99
N GLU A 110 12.62 7.56 9.02
CA GLU A 110 13.70 8.56 9.15
C GLU A 110 13.72 9.57 8.00
N ASN A 111 13.37 9.13 6.79
CA ASN A 111 13.32 10.05 5.63
C ASN A 111 12.19 11.08 5.77
N GLY A 112 11.04 10.69 6.32
CA GLY A 112 9.89 11.57 6.61
C GLY A 112 9.22 12.21 5.38
N ASN A 113 9.79 12.05 4.17
CA ASN A 113 9.32 12.69 2.94
C ASN A 113 8.43 11.78 2.09
N PHE A 114 8.29 10.50 2.46
CA PHE A 114 7.48 9.56 1.71
C PHE A 114 6.06 9.49 2.29
N SER A 115 5.05 9.74 1.47
CA SER A 115 3.63 9.64 1.86
C SER A 115 3.10 8.21 1.87
N ILE A 116 3.89 7.25 1.38
CA ILE A 116 3.51 5.85 1.21
C ILE A 116 3.42 5.16 2.56
N LYS A 117 2.41 4.28 2.70
CA LYS A 117 2.22 3.44 3.88
C LYS A 117 2.75 2.03 3.61
N LEU A 118 3.06 1.32 4.69
CA LEU A 118 3.62 -0.03 4.67
C LEU A 118 2.67 -1.02 5.32
N ALA A 119 2.55 -2.22 4.77
CA ALA A 119 1.85 -3.34 5.39
C ALA A 119 2.62 -4.64 5.15
N ILE A 120 2.38 -5.64 5.97
CA ILE A 120 3.05 -6.93 5.91
C ILE A 120 2.20 -7.92 5.12
N LEU A 121 2.85 -8.61 4.18
CA LEU A 121 2.38 -9.83 3.55
C LEU A 121 3.16 -11.00 4.15
N VAL A 122 2.50 -11.79 4.96
CA VAL A 122 3.07 -12.99 5.58
C VAL A 122 3.11 -14.10 4.53
N GLU A 123 4.32 -14.50 4.15
CA GLU A 123 4.55 -15.56 3.18
C GLU A 123 4.42 -16.95 3.83
N PRO A 124 4.29 -18.03 3.04
CA PRO A 124 4.17 -19.38 3.57
C PRO A 124 5.51 -19.88 4.15
N PHE A 125 5.72 -19.60 5.41
CA PHE A 125 6.79 -20.21 6.20
C PHE A 125 6.18 -21.10 7.29
N ASN A 126 6.84 -22.17 7.70
CA ASN A 126 6.32 -23.16 8.67
C ASN A 126 5.06 -23.94 8.20
N GLU A 127 4.97 -24.29 6.94
CA GLU A 127 3.95 -25.20 6.41
C GLU A 127 4.10 -26.65 6.90
N THR A 128 4.97 -26.89 7.88
CA THR A 128 5.14 -28.20 8.51
C THR A 128 3.98 -28.52 9.45
N ASP A 129 3.89 -29.77 9.93
CA ASP A 129 2.79 -30.37 10.71
C ASP A 129 2.26 -29.53 11.90
N ASN A 130 2.98 -28.51 12.33
CA ASN A 130 2.60 -27.62 13.44
C ASN A 130 1.90 -26.32 12.99
N GLY A 131 1.82 -26.04 11.69
CA GLY A 131 1.15 -24.85 11.15
C GLY A 131 1.72 -23.51 11.60
N TYR A 132 0.95 -22.43 11.35
CA TYR A 132 1.30 -21.09 11.82
C TYR A 132 0.97 -20.90 13.30
N ASN A 133 1.90 -20.33 14.05
CA ASN A 133 1.57 -19.72 15.35
C ASN A 133 1.03 -18.30 15.13
N PHE A 134 -0.25 -18.19 14.78
CA PHE A 134 -0.88 -16.90 14.47
C PHE A 134 -0.74 -15.87 15.60
N THR A 135 -0.91 -16.29 16.85
CA THR A 135 -0.76 -15.40 18.01
C THR A 135 0.63 -14.78 18.07
N GLN A 136 1.67 -15.58 17.87
CA GLN A 136 3.05 -15.12 17.85
C GLN A 136 3.30 -14.18 16.66
N ILE A 137 2.80 -14.51 15.47
CA ILE A 137 2.94 -13.69 14.26
C ILE A 137 2.29 -12.32 14.46
N TYR A 138 1.03 -12.28 14.92
CA TYR A 138 0.32 -11.03 15.17
C TYR A 138 1.01 -10.17 16.22
N SER A 139 1.43 -10.76 17.34
CA SER A 139 2.13 -10.02 18.40
C SER A 139 3.45 -9.46 17.90
N TYR A 140 4.23 -10.27 17.17
CA TYR A 140 5.48 -9.84 16.59
C TYR A 140 5.33 -8.69 15.61
N ILE A 141 4.37 -8.80 14.67
CA ILE A 141 4.10 -7.74 13.69
C ILE A 141 3.66 -6.46 14.40
N TYR A 142 2.81 -6.59 15.41
CA TYR A 142 2.33 -5.43 16.17
C TYR A 142 3.48 -4.71 16.88
N GLU A 143 4.30 -5.44 17.63
CA GLU A 143 5.39 -4.90 18.46
C GLU A 143 6.56 -4.35 17.63
N ASN A 144 6.84 -4.93 16.47
CA ASN A 144 8.01 -4.55 15.66
C ASN A 144 7.71 -3.58 14.50
N PHE A 145 6.47 -3.54 14.00
CA PHE A 145 6.12 -2.74 12.81
C PHE A 145 4.96 -1.78 13.04
N VAL A 146 3.95 -2.14 13.85
CA VAL A 146 2.78 -1.28 14.03
C VAL A 146 3.00 -0.27 15.14
N GLU A 147 3.37 -0.72 16.33
CA GLU A 147 3.52 0.13 17.51
C GLU A 147 4.67 1.15 17.34
N PRO A 148 5.87 0.77 16.83
CA PRO A 148 6.95 1.73 16.60
C PRO A 148 6.64 2.73 15.46
N TYR A 149 5.81 2.34 14.49
CA TYR A 149 5.55 3.13 13.27
C TYR A 149 4.04 3.37 13.01
N PRO A 150 3.27 3.88 13.99
CA PRO A 150 1.79 3.92 13.92
C PRO A 150 1.25 4.80 12.79
N TYR A 151 2.04 5.78 12.33
CA TYR A 151 1.69 6.68 11.22
C TYR A 151 2.17 6.17 9.86
N LEU A 152 3.15 5.27 9.84
CA LEU A 152 3.68 4.68 8.62
C LEU A 152 2.93 3.40 8.23
N TYR A 153 2.43 2.65 9.22
CA TYR A 153 1.72 1.40 8.95
C TYR A 153 0.37 1.64 8.28
N TYR A 154 0.10 0.91 7.18
CA TYR A 154 -1.15 1.04 6.44
C TYR A 154 -2.34 0.50 7.24
N LYS A 155 -3.42 1.27 7.29
CA LYS A 155 -4.65 0.89 7.97
C LYS A 155 -5.77 0.71 6.95
N LEU A 156 -6.50 -0.40 7.08
CA LEU A 156 -7.72 -0.67 6.34
C LEU A 156 -8.87 -0.77 7.34
N ASN A 157 -9.93 0.01 7.12
CA ASN A 157 -11.06 0.11 8.04
C ASN A 157 -10.65 0.50 9.47
N GLY A 158 -9.69 1.42 9.60
CA GLY A 158 -9.20 1.94 10.87
C GLY A 158 -8.22 1.03 11.63
N LYS A 159 -7.98 -0.20 11.16
CA LYS A 159 -7.06 -1.16 11.80
C LYS A 159 -5.84 -1.44 10.90
N PRO A 160 -4.65 -1.70 11.47
CA PRO A 160 -3.48 -2.17 10.72
C PRO A 160 -3.83 -3.35 9.81
N LEU A 161 -3.40 -3.29 8.54
CA LEU A 161 -3.62 -4.39 7.59
C LEU A 161 -2.51 -5.43 7.72
N VAL A 162 -2.87 -6.70 7.83
CA VAL A 162 -1.96 -7.82 7.63
C VAL A 162 -2.56 -8.78 6.61
N CYS A 163 -1.75 -9.17 5.63
CA CYS A 163 -2.12 -10.15 4.62
C CYS A 163 -1.37 -11.45 4.84
N PHE A 164 -2.01 -12.59 4.57
CA PHE A 164 -1.38 -13.91 4.54
C PHE A 164 -1.44 -14.44 3.12
N PHE A 165 -0.28 -14.74 2.54
CA PHE A 165 -0.18 -15.43 1.27
C PHE A 165 0.08 -16.90 1.54
N ASN A 166 -0.94 -17.69 1.49
CA ASN A 166 -0.90 -19.13 1.43
C ASN A 166 -2.33 -19.66 1.25
N ASP A 167 -2.77 -19.63 0.04
CA ASP A 167 -4.12 -20.04 -0.30
C ASP A 167 -4.31 -21.56 -0.21
N GLU A 168 -3.27 -22.36 -0.43
CA GLU A 168 -3.35 -23.83 -0.38
C GLU A 168 -3.47 -24.32 1.05
N TYR A 169 -2.50 -24.05 1.88
CA TYR A 169 -2.48 -24.48 3.28
C TYR A 169 -3.64 -23.89 4.08
N LEU A 170 -3.88 -22.58 3.96
CA LEU A 170 -4.95 -21.91 4.71
C LEU A 170 -6.34 -22.35 4.24
N THR A 171 -6.50 -22.66 2.95
CA THR A 171 -7.76 -23.18 2.41
C THR A 171 -8.03 -24.60 2.91
N ASP A 172 -7.03 -25.46 2.90
CA ASP A 172 -7.19 -26.87 3.26
C ASP A 172 -7.36 -27.08 4.77
N HIS A 173 -6.65 -26.29 5.60
CA HIS A 173 -6.68 -26.42 7.05
C HIS A 173 -7.74 -25.56 7.74
N TYR A 174 -8.08 -24.40 7.17
CA TYR A 174 -8.96 -23.41 7.78
C TYR A 174 -10.17 -23.01 6.93
N ASN A 175 -10.37 -23.61 5.76
CA ASN A 175 -11.46 -23.23 4.83
C ASN A 175 -11.49 -21.70 4.54
N GLY A 176 -10.34 -21.05 4.54
CA GLY A 176 -10.25 -19.60 4.37
C GLY A 176 -10.61 -18.76 5.60
N GLU A 177 -10.83 -19.38 6.76
CA GLU A 177 -11.12 -18.69 8.02
C GLU A 177 -9.99 -18.91 9.04
N ILE A 178 -8.90 -18.15 8.89
CA ILE A 178 -7.78 -18.22 9.84
C ILE A 178 -8.10 -17.51 11.16
N PRO A 179 -7.43 -17.88 12.27
CA PRO A 179 -7.53 -17.16 13.53
C PRO A 179 -7.25 -15.66 13.31
N LYS A 180 -8.14 -14.81 13.81
CA LYS A 180 -8.05 -13.35 13.67
C LYS A 180 -7.57 -12.73 14.98
N ASP A 181 -6.92 -11.60 14.88
CA ASP A 181 -6.55 -10.74 16.01
C ASP A 181 -7.30 -9.42 15.87
N ASP A 182 -8.01 -9.01 16.91
CA ASP A 182 -8.88 -7.82 16.88
C ASP A 182 -8.11 -6.50 16.66
N ARG A 183 -6.80 -6.51 16.84
CA ARG A 183 -5.94 -5.37 16.54
C ARG A 183 -5.80 -5.11 15.05
N PHE A 184 -6.06 -6.12 14.18
CA PHE A 184 -5.77 -6.08 12.75
C PHE A 184 -7.03 -6.20 11.88
N THR A 185 -6.92 -5.67 10.66
CA THR A 185 -7.71 -6.14 9.52
C THR A 185 -6.88 -7.23 8.84
N VAL A 186 -7.41 -8.46 8.83
CA VAL A 186 -6.71 -9.64 8.30
C VAL A 186 -7.29 -10.01 6.94
N LYS A 187 -6.42 -10.24 5.95
CA LYS A 187 -6.79 -10.69 4.60
C LYS A 187 -5.96 -11.88 4.17
N ILE A 188 -6.60 -12.84 3.50
CA ILE A 188 -5.92 -13.93 2.81
C ILE A 188 -5.76 -13.52 1.35
N VAL A 189 -4.53 -13.61 0.84
CA VAL A 189 -4.17 -13.25 -0.53
C VAL A 189 -3.66 -14.50 -1.25
N GLY A 190 -4.16 -14.77 -2.44
CA GLY A 190 -3.73 -15.95 -3.17
C GLY A 190 -4.54 -16.23 -4.43
N THR A 191 -4.49 -17.47 -4.91
CA THR A 191 -5.06 -17.91 -6.19
C THR A 191 -6.33 -18.73 -6.08
N ARG A 192 -6.81 -19.03 -4.86
CA ARG A 192 -7.90 -19.96 -4.63
C ARG A 192 -9.27 -19.32 -4.35
N LYS A 193 -10.30 -20.16 -4.28
CA LYS A 193 -11.70 -19.76 -4.11
C LYS A 193 -11.96 -18.97 -2.82
N TYR A 194 -11.27 -19.31 -1.74
CA TYR A 194 -11.54 -18.76 -0.40
C TYR A 194 -10.63 -17.60 0.00
N VAL A 195 -9.90 -17.01 -0.94
CA VAL A 195 -9.08 -15.82 -0.66
C VAL A 195 -9.95 -14.56 -0.66
N ASN A 196 -9.55 -13.59 0.18
CA ASN A 196 -10.16 -12.26 0.18
C ASN A 196 -9.72 -11.45 -1.05
N TRP A 197 -8.42 -11.51 -1.37
CA TRP A 197 -7.82 -10.80 -2.49
C TRP A 197 -7.06 -11.74 -3.39
N VAL A 198 -7.07 -11.44 -4.68
CA VAL A 198 -6.36 -12.23 -5.67
C VAL A 198 -4.89 -11.85 -5.70
N HIS A 199 -4.02 -12.85 -5.80
CA HIS A 199 -2.63 -12.69 -6.20
C HIS A 199 -2.41 -13.50 -7.47
N PRO A 200 -2.29 -12.88 -8.65
CA PRO A 200 -2.06 -13.63 -9.87
C PRO A 200 -0.67 -14.26 -9.85
N CYS A 201 -0.62 -15.57 -9.83
CA CYS A 201 0.60 -16.36 -9.97
C CYS A 201 0.33 -17.56 -10.89
N TYR A 202 1.10 -18.61 -10.82
CA TYR A 202 1.10 -19.74 -11.76
C TYR A 202 -0.22 -20.51 -11.94
N ASN A 203 -1.28 -20.15 -11.23
CA ASN A 203 -2.57 -20.81 -11.37
C ASN A 203 -3.44 -20.10 -12.41
N SER A 204 -3.77 -20.80 -13.50
CA SER A 204 -4.55 -20.29 -14.63
C SER A 204 -5.94 -19.77 -14.28
N PHE A 205 -6.53 -20.24 -13.17
CA PHE A 205 -7.90 -19.88 -12.79
C PHE A 205 -8.14 -18.36 -12.68
N PHE A 206 -7.16 -17.59 -12.27
CA PHE A 206 -7.30 -16.16 -12.09
C PHE A 206 -7.21 -15.35 -13.36
N TRP A 207 -6.43 -15.83 -14.32
CA TRP A 207 -6.28 -15.17 -15.60
C TRP A 207 -7.56 -15.27 -16.46
N GLU A 208 -8.48 -16.17 -16.07
CA GLU A 208 -9.76 -16.42 -16.77
C GLU A 208 -10.97 -15.74 -16.12
N ASN A 209 -10.95 -15.52 -14.78
CA ASN A 209 -12.10 -15.04 -14.00
C ASN A 209 -11.79 -13.78 -13.21
N GLU A 210 -11.38 -12.75 -13.93
CA GLU A 210 -10.94 -11.50 -13.35
C GLU A 210 -12.11 -10.57 -12.99
N ILE A 211 -12.60 -10.73 -11.79
CA ILE A 211 -13.56 -9.82 -11.17
C ILE A 211 -12.99 -9.28 -9.84
N PRO A 212 -13.33 -8.07 -9.42
CA PRO A 212 -12.95 -7.56 -8.12
C PRO A 212 -13.49 -8.47 -7.00
N ARG A 213 -12.61 -8.80 -6.04
CA ARG A 213 -13.01 -9.49 -4.80
C ARG A 213 -12.92 -8.52 -3.64
N GLU A 214 -13.98 -8.45 -2.84
CA GLU A 214 -14.06 -7.49 -1.74
C GLU A 214 -13.67 -6.06 -2.17
N ARG A 215 -14.06 -5.67 -3.40
CA ARG A 215 -13.77 -4.37 -4.02
C ARG A 215 -12.26 -4.12 -4.24
N VAL A 216 -11.47 -5.19 -4.37
CA VAL A 216 -10.04 -5.16 -4.72
C VAL A 216 -9.83 -5.86 -6.04
N TYR A 217 -9.12 -5.21 -6.95
CA TYR A 217 -8.72 -5.75 -8.24
C TYR A 217 -7.20 -5.80 -8.35
N THR A 218 -6.66 -6.98 -8.63
CA THR A 218 -5.22 -7.15 -8.77
C THR A 218 -4.86 -7.26 -10.25
N ILE A 219 -3.83 -6.53 -10.66
CA ILE A 219 -3.31 -6.51 -12.03
C ILE A 219 -1.83 -6.88 -12.03
N ALA A 220 -1.42 -7.59 -13.09
CA ALA A 220 -0.02 -7.88 -13.36
C ALA A 220 0.34 -7.44 -14.79
N PRO A 221 1.57 -6.96 -15.04
CA PRO A 221 1.95 -6.50 -16.36
C PRO A 221 2.08 -7.65 -17.37
N ARG A 222 2.53 -8.79 -16.89
CA ARG A 222 2.71 -10.07 -17.61
C ARG A 222 2.96 -11.17 -16.59
N TYR A 223 3.17 -12.40 -17.08
CA TYR A 223 3.62 -13.52 -16.27
C TYR A 223 4.47 -14.47 -17.16
N ASP A 224 5.59 -14.94 -16.64
CA ASP A 224 6.41 -15.96 -17.31
C ASP A 224 7.32 -16.65 -16.30
N ASP A 225 6.93 -17.85 -15.87
CA ASP A 225 7.72 -18.70 -14.96
C ASP A 225 8.42 -19.87 -15.66
N THR A 226 8.50 -19.86 -16.99
CA THR A 226 9.08 -20.94 -17.80
C THR A 226 10.55 -21.21 -17.47
N ARG A 227 11.24 -20.28 -16.84
CA ARG A 227 12.66 -20.38 -16.48
C ARG A 227 12.89 -20.83 -15.04
N ILE A 228 11.85 -20.78 -14.20
CA ILE A 228 11.96 -21.24 -12.81
C ILE A 228 12.08 -22.76 -12.80
N PRO A 229 13.13 -23.33 -12.18
CA PRO A 229 13.29 -24.78 -12.11
C PRO A 229 12.06 -25.45 -11.46
N ASN A 230 11.64 -26.57 -12.03
CA ASN A 230 10.51 -27.39 -11.54
C ASN A 230 9.13 -26.72 -11.60
N ARG A 231 8.96 -25.60 -12.31
CA ARG A 231 7.66 -25.02 -12.63
C ARG A 231 7.09 -25.60 -13.93
N THR A 232 5.79 -25.58 -14.08
CA THR A 232 5.07 -26.11 -15.27
C THR A 232 5.19 -25.20 -16.48
N GLY A 233 5.65 -23.97 -16.31
CA GLY A 233 5.84 -23.00 -17.37
C GLY A 233 4.54 -22.36 -17.84
N TYR A 234 4.00 -21.42 -17.06
CA TYR A 234 2.85 -20.61 -17.43
C TYR A 234 3.28 -19.26 -18.00
N VAL A 235 2.60 -18.81 -19.06
CA VAL A 235 3.01 -17.61 -19.79
C VAL A 235 1.81 -16.75 -20.15
N ILE A 236 1.89 -15.45 -19.84
CA ILE A 236 0.95 -14.41 -20.27
C ILE A 236 1.74 -13.22 -20.78
N ASP A 237 1.55 -12.89 -22.05
CA ASP A 237 2.10 -11.71 -22.74
C ASP A 237 3.59 -11.43 -22.40
N PRO A 238 4.49 -12.41 -22.60
CA PRO A 238 5.85 -12.38 -22.05
C PRO A 238 6.72 -11.26 -22.62
N ASP A 239 6.35 -10.72 -23.77
CA ASP A 239 7.03 -9.66 -24.51
C ASP A 239 6.20 -8.36 -24.63
N TYR A 240 5.02 -8.31 -24.01
CA TYR A 240 4.04 -7.22 -24.06
C TYR A 240 3.40 -6.98 -25.44
N SER A 241 3.51 -7.89 -26.39
CA SER A 241 2.97 -7.74 -27.75
C SER A 241 1.44 -7.83 -27.84
N GLN A 242 0.80 -8.49 -26.86
CA GLN A 242 -0.62 -8.75 -26.84
C GLN A 242 -1.44 -7.64 -26.16
N GLY A 243 -0.76 -6.68 -25.52
CA GLY A 243 -1.38 -5.57 -24.80
C GLY A 243 -2.21 -6.01 -23.59
N TYR A 244 -1.82 -7.10 -22.94
CA TYR A 244 -2.50 -7.64 -21.77
C TYR A 244 -2.58 -6.60 -20.65
N TYR A 245 -1.46 -5.98 -20.27
CA TYR A 245 -1.40 -5.00 -19.20
C TYR A 245 -2.33 -3.80 -19.41
N GLN A 246 -2.39 -3.30 -20.64
CA GLN A 246 -3.29 -2.20 -21.00
C GLN A 246 -4.77 -2.59 -20.87
N LYS A 247 -5.11 -3.85 -21.22
CA LYS A 247 -6.47 -4.37 -21.05
C LYS A 247 -6.85 -4.47 -19.58
N GLU A 248 -5.93 -4.93 -18.74
CA GLU A 248 -6.16 -5.04 -17.29
C GLU A 248 -6.37 -3.67 -16.64
N TRP A 249 -5.56 -2.67 -16.99
CA TRP A 249 -5.77 -1.31 -16.51
C TRP A 249 -7.11 -0.72 -16.96
N LYS A 250 -7.52 -0.94 -18.22
CA LYS A 250 -8.83 -0.49 -18.69
C LYS A 250 -9.97 -1.12 -17.91
N LYS A 251 -9.88 -2.40 -17.57
CA LYS A 251 -10.86 -3.06 -16.70
C LYS A 251 -10.89 -2.42 -15.31
N ALA A 252 -9.72 -2.21 -14.70
CA ALA A 252 -9.60 -1.59 -13.38
C ALA A 252 -10.20 -0.17 -13.35
N LEU A 253 -9.91 0.64 -14.37
CA LEU A 253 -10.48 1.99 -14.50
C LEU A 253 -12.01 1.94 -14.63
N ASN A 254 -12.55 1.03 -15.45
CA ASN A 254 -14.00 0.86 -15.60
C ASN A 254 -14.67 0.42 -14.27
N TYR A 255 -14.04 -0.47 -13.49
CA TYR A 255 -14.53 -0.84 -12.16
C TYR A 255 -14.48 0.35 -11.20
N ALA A 256 -13.44 1.16 -11.25
CA ALA A 256 -13.31 2.36 -10.43
C ALA A 256 -14.39 3.40 -10.76
N GLU A 257 -14.63 3.69 -12.05
CA GLU A 257 -15.67 4.60 -12.51
C GLU A 257 -17.08 4.20 -12.06
N ASN A 258 -17.36 2.89 -12.04
CA ASN A 258 -18.62 2.34 -11.57
C ASN A 258 -18.72 2.20 -10.04
N SER A 259 -17.79 2.81 -9.29
CA SER A 259 -17.74 2.80 -7.81
C SER A 259 -17.76 1.38 -7.20
N SER A 260 -17.25 0.39 -7.95
CA SER A 260 -17.19 -1.01 -7.52
C SER A 260 -15.81 -1.43 -7.00
N LEU A 261 -14.89 -0.45 -6.85
CA LEU A 261 -13.51 -0.69 -6.50
C LEU A 261 -13.04 0.27 -5.39
N ASP A 262 -12.32 -0.26 -4.39
CA ASP A 262 -11.68 0.51 -3.33
C ASP A 262 -10.14 0.47 -3.45
N ILE A 263 -9.62 -0.64 -3.98
CA ILE A 263 -8.17 -0.87 -4.07
C ILE A 263 -7.82 -1.51 -5.42
N ILE A 264 -6.76 -1.02 -6.04
CA ILE A 264 -6.01 -1.72 -7.08
C ILE A 264 -4.70 -2.21 -6.46
N LEU A 265 -4.41 -3.49 -6.61
CA LEU A 265 -3.12 -4.08 -6.25
C LEU A 265 -2.32 -4.36 -7.53
N ILE A 266 -1.05 -4.01 -7.52
CA ILE A 266 -0.12 -4.30 -8.63
C ILE A 266 0.76 -5.47 -8.23
N ASN A 267 0.74 -6.53 -8.99
CA ASN A 267 1.64 -7.66 -8.88
C ASN A 267 2.62 -7.63 -10.05
N SER A 268 3.81 -7.17 -9.81
CA SER A 268 4.51 -6.77 -8.60
C SER A 268 5.43 -5.57 -8.85
N TRP A 269 6.07 -5.07 -7.75
CA TRP A 269 7.20 -4.16 -7.95
C TRP A 269 8.37 -4.89 -8.61
N ASN A 270 8.83 -5.99 -7.98
CA ASN A 270 10.12 -6.59 -8.31
C ASN A 270 10.17 -8.13 -8.23
N GLU A 271 9.07 -8.84 -8.55
CA GLU A 271 9.14 -10.30 -8.70
C GLU A 271 9.72 -10.66 -10.08
N PHE A 272 11.05 -10.68 -10.15
CA PHE A 272 11.79 -10.92 -11.40
C PHE A 272 11.80 -12.38 -11.84
N ALA A 273 11.61 -13.33 -10.91
CA ALA A 273 11.57 -14.75 -11.23
C ALA A 273 10.33 -15.12 -12.05
N GLU A 274 9.17 -14.55 -11.67
CA GLU A 274 7.88 -14.72 -12.37
C GLU A 274 7.65 -13.66 -13.45
N ARG A 275 8.59 -12.73 -13.59
CA ARG A 275 8.58 -11.64 -14.57
C ARG A 275 7.35 -10.74 -14.49
N THR A 276 6.81 -10.55 -13.28
CA THR A 276 5.68 -9.63 -13.01
C THR A 276 6.12 -8.23 -12.61
N GLN A 277 7.41 -7.95 -12.63
CA GLN A 277 7.96 -6.68 -12.16
C GLN A 277 7.55 -5.49 -13.02
N ILE A 278 7.29 -4.34 -12.34
CA ILE A 278 7.20 -3.03 -12.98
C ILE A 278 8.42 -2.15 -12.68
N GLU A 279 9.34 -2.62 -11.85
CA GLU A 279 10.61 -1.94 -11.60
C GLU A 279 11.35 -1.72 -12.91
N PRO A 280 11.89 -0.50 -13.17
CA PRO A 280 12.65 -0.24 -14.37
C PRO A 280 13.80 -1.24 -14.57
N CYS A 281 13.81 -1.91 -15.72
CA CYS A 281 14.77 -2.98 -16.00
C CYS A 281 15.15 -3.07 -17.49
N ARG A 282 16.30 -3.68 -17.78
CA ARG A 282 16.64 -4.17 -19.12
C ARG A 282 15.95 -5.50 -19.30
N ASP A 283 14.85 -5.47 -20.00
CA ASP A 283 13.99 -6.62 -20.24
C ASP A 283 14.55 -7.46 -21.40
N ALA A 284 14.67 -8.76 -21.17
CA ALA A 284 15.29 -9.68 -22.12
C ALA A 284 14.42 -10.03 -23.33
N THR A 285 13.08 -9.84 -23.21
CA THR A 285 12.12 -10.28 -24.25
C THR A 285 11.19 -9.18 -24.73
N SER A 286 11.09 -8.05 -24.01
CA SER A 286 10.18 -6.95 -24.34
C SER A 286 10.40 -6.44 -25.76
N ILE A 287 9.29 -6.17 -26.46
CA ILE A 287 9.33 -5.43 -27.75
C ILE A 287 9.74 -3.97 -27.58
N PHE A 288 9.74 -3.46 -26.34
CA PHE A 288 10.11 -2.09 -26.02
C PHE A 288 11.58 -2.03 -25.58
N SER A 289 12.34 -1.12 -26.16
CA SER A 289 13.75 -0.89 -25.80
C SER A 289 13.94 0.02 -24.57
N ASP A 290 12.89 0.76 -24.18
CA ASP A 290 12.93 1.67 -23.03
C ASP A 290 12.78 0.89 -21.72
N SER A 291 13.80 0.93 -20.88
CA SER A 291 13.82 0.27 -19.56
C SER A 291 12.75 0.79 -18.59
N TYR A 292 12.18 1.96 -18.85
CA TYR A 292 11.13 2.57 -18.06
C TYR A 292 9.72 2.38 -18.66
N HIS A 293 9.58 1.66 -19.76
CA HIS A 293 8.32 1.58 -20.49
C HIS A 293 7.14 1.19 -19.58
N ILE A 294 7.25 0.06 -18.87
CA ILE A 294 6.18 -0.45 -18.00
C ILE A 294 5.96 0.44 -16.79
N PHE A 295 7.03 0.96 -16.20
CA PHE A 295 6.96 1.95 -15.13
C PHE A 295 6.16 3.20 -15.57
N ASN A 296 6.49 3.77 -16.72
CA ASN A 296 5.83 4.96 -17.26
C ASN A 296 4.37 4.69 -17.63
N LEU A 297 4.10 3.50 -18.19
CA LEU A 297 2.74 3.07 -18.50
C LEU A 297 1.89 2.96 -17.24
N THR A 298 2.42 2.34 -16.19
CA THR A 298 1.79 2.27 -14.86
C THR A 298 1.51 3.66 -14.28
N LYS A 299 2.50 4.55 -14.33
CA LYS A 299 2.39 5.93 -13.87
C LYS A 299 1.26 6.68 -14.57
N ASN A 300 1.12 6.50 -15.89
CA ASN A 300 0.06 7.14 -16.67
C ASN A 300 -1.31 6.66 -16.22
N TYR A 301 -1.51 5.34 -16.07
CA TYR A 301 -2.79 4.78 -15.62
C TYR A 301 -3.15 5.18 -14.18
N ILE A 302 -2.18 5.19 -13.26
CA ILE A 302 -2.44 5.68 -11.90
C ILE A 302 -2.80 7.17 -11.93
N SER A 303 -2.16 7.95 -12.79
CA SER A 303 -2.50 9.37 -12.94
C SER A 303 -3.90 9.56 -13.53
N GLU A 304 -4.30 8.74 -14.51
CA GLU A 304 -5.65 8.71 -15.06
C GLU A 304 -6.68 8.36 -13.99
N LEU A 305 -6.44 7.29 -13.21
CA LEU A 305 -7.27 6.89 -12.09
C LEU A 305 -7.47 8.02 -11.06
N LYS A 306 -6.36 8.64 -10.63
CA LYS A 306 -6.40 9.70 -9.61
C LYS A 306 -7.02 11.01 -10.12
N ASN A 307 -6.97 11.27 -11.43
CA ASN A 307 -7.55 12.47 -12.06
C ASN A 307 -8.98 12.25 -12.59
N GLY A 308 -9.33 11.02 -12.96
CA GLY A 308 -10.61 10.66 -13.59
C GLY A 308 -11.74 10.43 -12.58
N VAL A 309 -11.42 10.05 -11.35
CA VAL A 309 -12.40 10.02 -10.26
C VAL A 309 -12.69 11.46 -9.89
N LYS A 310 -13.72 12.05 -10.50
CA LYS A 310 -14.27 13.35 -10.06
C LYS A 310 -14.60 13.18 -8.59
N GLU A 311 -13.90 13.91 -7.73
CA GLU A 311 -14.34 14.08 -6.34
C GLU A 311 -15.80 14.50 -6.41
N PRO A 312 -16.74 13.81 -5.73
CA PRO A 312 -18.02 14.39 -5.50
C PRO A 312 -17.70 15.70 -4.79
N SER A 313 -18.07 16.82 -5.40
CA SER A 313 -17.94 18.14 -4.81
C SER A 313 -18.84 18.17 -3.56
N ASN A 314 -18.33 17.60 -2.49
CA ASN A 314 -18.88 17.87 -1.17
C ASN A 314 -18.60 19.35 -0.97
N GLY A 315 -19.65 20.16 -1.01
CA GLY A 315 -19.56 21.61 -0.85
C GLY A 315 -18.93 22.07 0.48
N TYR A 316 -18.29 21.16 1.20
CA TYR A 316 -17.58 21.36 2.45
C TYR A 316 -16.04 21.39 2.29
N ASP A 317 -15.50 20.97 1.13
CA ASP A 317 -14.04 20.94 0.91
C ASP A 317 -13.48 22.28 0.38
N ASP A 318 -14.33 23.32 0.31
CA ASP A 318 -13.86 24.66 -0.03
C ASP A 318 -13.11 25.26 1.19
N PRO A 319 -11.79 25.52 1.06
CA PRO A 319 -11.00 26.16 2.13
C PRO A 319 -11.65 27.44 2.64
N LEU A 320 -12.44 28.13 1.81
CA LEU A 320 -13.24 29.29 2.18
C LEU A 320 -14.30 28.95 3.23
N ILE A 321 -14.93 27.78 3.20
CA ILE A 321 -15.94 27.37 4.18
C ILE A 321 -15.27 27.18 5.55
N PHE A 322 -14.11 26.54 5.62
CA PHE A 322 -13.34 26.40 6.87
C PHE A 322 -12.90 27.75 7.42
N ILE A 323 -12.45 28.66 6.54
CA ILE A 323 -12.11 30.04 6.92
C ILE A 323 -13.33 30.79 7.45
N VAL A 324 -14.48 30.65 6.81
CA VAL A 324 -15.74 31.29 7.24
C VAL A 324 -16.21 30.74 8.60
N ILE A 325 -16.15 29.42 8.79
CA ILE A 325 -16.50 28.80 10.09
C ILE A 325 -15.53 29.26 11.19
N ALA A 326 -14.24 29.29 10.92
CA ALA A 326 -13.24 29.79 11.89
C ALA A 326 -13.45 31.25 12.25
N LEU A 327 -13.79 32.11 11.29
CA LEU A 327 -14.11 33.52 11.51
C LEU A 327 -15.42 33.69 12.29
N LEU A 328 -16.44 32.87 12.06
CA LEU A 328 -17.67 32.84 12.84
C LEU A 328 -17.42 32.44 14.29
N ILE A 329 -16.63 31.41 14.53
CA ILE A 329 -16.25 31.00 15.88
C ILE A 329 -15.46 32.10 16.58
N LEU A 330 -14.51 32.76 15.92
CA LEU A 330 -13.76 33.88 16.46
C LEU A 330 -14.67 35.05 16.80
N THR A 331 -15.65 35.40 15.97
CA THR A 331 -16.63 36.47 16.24
C THR A 331 -17.52 36.17 17.45
N VAL A 332 -17.93 34.91 17.61
CA VAL A 332 -18.69 34.49 18.80
C VAL A 332 -17.83 34.58 20.08
N ILE A 333 -16.59 34.12 20.02
CA ILE A 333 -15.65 34.23 21.14
C ILE A 333 -15.39 35.68 21.51
N PHE A 334 -15.15 36.56 20.54
CA PHE A 334 -14.98 38.00 20.77
C PHE A 334 -16.21 38.63 21.41
N LYS A 335 -17.40 38.27 20.97
CA LYS A 335 -18.65 38.75 21.56
C LYS A 335 -18.79 38.28 23.00
N ILE A 336 -18.51 37.03 23.31
CA ILE A 336 -18.56 36.50 24.68
C ILE A 336 -17.55 37.26 25.58
N ILE A 337 -16.33 37.46 25.13
CA ILE A 337 -15.28 38.20 25.86
C ILE A 337 -15.71 39.64 26.09
N TYR A 338 -16.28 40.31 25.08
CA TYR A 338 -16.78 41.67 25.19
C TYR A 338 -17.92 41.79 26.21
N ASP A 339 -18.89 40.87 26.19
CA ASP A 339 -20.03 40.87 27.11
C ASP A 339 -19.61 40.56 28.56
N LEU A 340 -18.59 39.71 28.75
CA LEU A 340 -17.99 39.43 30.06
C LEU A 340 -17.15 40.62 30.61
N ALA A 341 -16.52 41.39 29.73
CA ALA A 341 -15.74 42.55 30.11
C ALA A 341 -16.63 43.79 30.49
N LYS A 342 -17.90 43.78 30.07
CA LYS A 342 -18.87 44.82 30.38
C LYS A 342 -19.61 44.60 31.72
N ARG A 343 -19.55 43.39 32.26
CA ARG A 343 -20.05 43.05 33.62
C ARG A 343 -18.91 43.20 34.65
#